data_f12fd935b0bef905eda8641fc82d2e77
#
_entry.id   f12fd935b0bef905eda8641fc82d2e77
#
_cell.length_a   1.000
_cell.length_b   1.000
_cell.length_c   1.000
_cell.angle_alpha   90.00
_cell.angle_beta   90.00
_cell.angle_gamma   90.00
#
_symmetry.space_group_name_H-M   'P 1'
#
loop_
_entity.id
_entity.type
_entity.pdbx_description
1 polymer ?
#
loop_
_entity_poly.entity_id
_entity_poly.type
_entity_poly.pdbx_seq_one_letter_code
_entity_poly.pdbx_strand_id
1 'polypeptide(L)'
;MKRLTVTAAALATTMLAAPAFADGHAKDMVTVVKIDGIAWFNRMREGVDEYAAETGMNARLVGPAEADPQQQAALIEDMIAQGVDALLVVPMSPEAIEPVLGRAMEQGITVITHEAAQQQNTVYDIEAFRNEEFGANLMDRMAACMGEEGEYAVFVGSLGSQTHNQWVDGAIARQQEAYPNMTLVGDKNETFDDQQEAYARAQ
;
A
#
# COMPACT_ATOMS: atom_id res chain seq x y z
N MET A 1 -44.05 12.51 76.09
CA MET A 1 -43.44 11.43 75.26
C MET A 1 -43.20 11.95 73.84
N LYS A 2 -41.99 12.31 73.50
CA LYS A 2 -41.62 12.82 72.17
C LYS A 2 -41.03 11.64 71.39
N ARG A 3 -41.65 11.31 70.26
CA ARG A 3 -41.13 10.24 69.35
C ARG A 3 -40.11 10.90 68.39
N LEU A 4 -38.87 10.40 68.44
CA LEU A 4 -37.83 10.72 67.44
C LEU A 4 -38.04 9.83 66.25
N THR A 5 -38.26 10.42 65.07
CA THR A 5 -38.22 9.76 63.77
C THR A 5 -36.80 9.87 63.21
N VAL A 6 -36.13 8.72 63.02
CA VAL A 6 -34.82 8.64 62.40
C VAL A 6 -35.06 8.39 60.92
N THR A 7 -34.67 9.33 60.05
CA THR A 7 -34.71 9.20 58.61
C THR A 7 -33.38 8.63 58.15
N ALA A 8 -33.40 7.40 57.65
CA ALA A 8 -32.22 6.78 57.03
C ALA A 8 -32.07 7.29 55.58
N ALA A 9 -30.98 8.02 55.30
CA ALA A 9 -30.60 8.44 53.95
C ALA A 9 -29.80 7.28 53.31
N ALA A 10 -30.36 6.68 52.25
CA ALA A 10 -29.64 5.72 51.40
C ALA A 10 -28.73 6.46 50.45
N LEU A 11 -27.41 6.33 50.61
CA LEU A 11 -26.43 6.73 49.62
C LEU A 11 -26.43 5.71 48.47
N ALA A 12 -26.93 6.13 47.31
CA ALA A 12 -26.76 5.42 46.04
C ALA A 12 -25.36 5.66 45.49
N THR A 13 -24.45 4.72 45.63
CA THR A 13 -23.15 4.71 44.93
C THR A 13 -23.38 4.38 43.48
N THR A 14 -23.36 5.34 42.60
CA THR A 14 -23.25 5.14 41.14
C THR A 14 -21.83 4.67 40.83
N MET A 15 -21.66 3.37 40.55
CA MET A 15 -20.45 2.87 39.91
C MET A 15 -20.42 3.39 38.48
N LEU A 16 -19.53 4.35 38.21
CA LEU A 16 -19.13 4.66 36.86
C LEU A 16 -18.38 3.43 36.33
N ALA A 17 -19.00 2.69 35.43
CA ALA A 17 -18.31 1.72 34.62
C ALA A 17 -17.31 2.52 33.71
N ALA A 18 -16.02 2.42 34.02
CA ALA A 18 -14.99 2.87 33.09
C ALA A 18 -15.12 2.05 31.80
N PRO A 19 -15.01 2.67 30.61
CA PRO A 19 -14.95 1.90 29.39
C PRO A 19 -13.76 0.93 29.51
N ALA A 20 -14.03 -0.36 29.39
CA ALA A 20 -12.99 -1.35 29.23
C ALA A 20 -12.31 -1.03 27.90
N PHE A 21 -11.15 -0.39 27.95
CA PHE A 21 -10.25 -0.39 26.82
C PHE A 21 -9.85 -1.83 26.59
N ALA A 22 -10.23 -2.32 25.40
CA ALA A 22 -9.89 -3.65 24.93
C ALA A 22 -8.38 -3.90 25.11
N ASP A 23 -8.08 -5.15 25.41
CA ASP A 23 -6.80 -5.81 25.60
C ASP A 23 -5.56 -5.00 25.19
N GLY A 24 -4.77 -4.60 26.22
CA GLY A 24 -3.56 -3.79 26.08
C GLY A 24 -2.38 -4.52 25.42
N HIS A 25 -2.63 -5.37 24.45
CA HIS A 25 -1.59 -5.95 23.64
C HIS A 25 -1.31 -5.04 22.43
N ALA A 26 -0.03 -4.70 22.24
CA ALA A 26 0.43 -4.03 21.04
C ALA A 26 0.02 -4.86 19.82
N LYS A 27 -0.69 -4.22 18.86
CA LYS A 27 -1.12 -4.91 17.64
C LYS A 27 0.10 -5.27 16.78
N ASP A 28 0.09 -6.47 16.21
CA ASP A 28 1.09 -6.93 15.24
C ASP A 28 0.65 -6.55 13.82
N MET A 29 1.34 -5.57 13.23
CA MET A 29 1.00 -4.96 11.95
C MET A 29 2.15 -5.14 10.98
N VAL A 30 1.91 -5.77 9.85
CA VAL A 30 2.98 -6.05 8.88
C VAL A 30 2.69 -5.37 7.55
N THR A 31 3.64 -4.54 7.11
CA THR A 31 3.64 -3.99 5.75
C THR A 31 4.41 -4.95 4.84
N VAL A 32 3.75 -5.48 3.81
CA VAL A 32 4.35 -6.39 2.83
C VAL A 32 4.50 -5.66 1.51
N VAL A 33 5.75 -5.40 1.10
CA VAL A 33 6.06 -4.66 -0.13
C VAL A 33 6.40 -5.58 -1.31
N LYS A 34 6.51 -5.01 -2.52
CA LYS A 34 6.79 -5.73 -3.78
C LYS A 34 8.17 -6.39 -3.80
N ILE A 35 9.16 -5.70 -3.23
CA ILE A 35 10.55 -6.12 -3.14
C ILE A 35 11.20 -5.39 -1.96
N ASP A 36 12.07 -6.05 -1.21
CA ASP A 36 12.82 -5.39 -0.14
C ASP A 36 14.11 -4.73 -0.67
N GLY A 37 14.60 -3.74 0.06
CA GLY A 37 15.93 -3.15 -0.15
C GLY A 37 16.02 -2.03 -1.18
N ILE A 38 14.98 -1.72 -1.94
CA ILE A 38 15.01 -0.57 -2.86
C ILE A 38 14.70 0.75 -2.14
N ALA A 39 15.23 1.86 -2.66
CA ALA A 39 15.15 3.17 -2.02
C ALA A 39 13.70 3.61 -1.69
N TRP A 40 12.73 3.30 -2.55
CA TRP A 40 11.33 3.60 -2.35
C TRP A 40 10.76 2.94 -1.09
N PHE A 41 10.96 1.63 -0.94
CA PHE A 41 10.47 0.88 0.22
C PHE A 41 11.33 1.07 1.47
N ASN A 42 12.61 1.43 1.32
CA ASN A 42 13.42 1.88 2.47
C ASN A 42 12.85 3.16 3.08
N ARG A 43 12.38 4.11 2.26
CA ARG A 43 11.69 5.32 2.77
C ARG A 43 10.35 4.98 3.45
N MET A 44 9.60 4.02 2.92
CA MET A 44 8.37 3.53 3.56
C MET A 44 8.67 2.87 4.91
N ARG A 45 9.76 2.08 4.99
CA ARG A 45 10.22 1.45 6.25
C ARG A 45 10.47 2.49 7.35
N GLU A 46 11.12 3.60 7.02
CA GLU A 46 11.33 4.69 7.99
C GLU A 46 10.00 5.18 8.60
N GLY A 47 8.95 5.33 7.77
CA GLY A 47 7.63 5.72 8.26
C GLY A 47 6.95 4.64 9.12
N VAL A 48 7.14 3.36 8.79
CA VAL A 48 6.63 2.23 9.61
C VAL A 48 7.33 2.18 10.96
N ASP A 49 8.66 2.35 10.97
CA ASP A 49 9.47 2.35 12.20
C ASP A 49 9.14 3.55 13.10
N GLU A 50 8.92 4.73 12.51
CA GLU A 50 8.48 5.93 13.22
C GLU A 50 7.10 5.71 13.87
N TYR A 51 6.13 5.17 13.11
CA TYR A 51 4.83 4.80 13.64
C TYR A 51 4.90 3.81 14.81
N ALA A 52 5.73 2.78 14.68
CA ALA A 52 5.95 1.80 15.75
C ALA A 52 6.50 2.46 17.02
N ALA A 53 7.48 3.35 16.85
CA ALA A 53 8.11 4.08 17.96
C ALA A 53 7.13 5.04 18.67
N GLU A 54 6.30 5.76 17.90
CA GLU A 54 5.35 6.74 18.44
C GLU A 54 4.16 6.08 19.14
N THR A 55 3.66 4.95 18.61
CA THR A 55 2.43 4.32 19.07
C THR A 55 2.64 3.16 20.03
N GLY A 56 3.84 2.58 20.06
CA GLY A 56 4.14 1.35 20.78
C GLY A 56 3.52 0.10 20.13
N MET A 57 3.00 0.20 18.91
CA MET A 57 2.52 -0.94 18.14
C MET A 57 3.71 -1.75 17.59
N ASN A 58 3.50 -3.07 17.40
CA ASN A 58 4.49 -3.91 16.74
C ASN A 58 4.30 -3.81 15.23
N ALA A 59 4.78 -2.71 14.64
CA ALA A 59 4.70 -2.48 13.20
C ALA A 59 6.07 -2.74 12.56
N ARG A 60 6.07 -3.46 11.43
CA ARG A 60 7.29 -3.77 10.66
C ARG A 60 7.01 -3.85 9.16
N LEU A 61 8.05 -3.66 8.36
CA LEU A 61 7.99 -3.84 6.91
C LEU A 61 8.84 -5.03 6.49
N VAL A 62 8.29 -5.86 5.62
CA VAL A 62 8.95 -7.01 5.00
C VAL A 62 8.67 -7.02 3.50
N GLY A 63 9.51 -7.68 2.73
CA GLY A 63 9.32 -7.89 1.31
C GLY A 63 10.12 -9.09 0.81
N PRO A 64 9.77 -9.66 -0.36
CA PRO A 64 10.57 -10.68 -0.99
C PRO A 64 11.91 -10.10 -1.48
N ALA A 65 12.90 -10.97 -1.67
CA ALA A 65 14.22 -10.58 -2.19
C ALA A 65 14.18 -10.20 -3.68
N GLU A 66 13.20 -10.70 -4.41
CA GLU A 66 12.97 -10.44 -5.83
C GLU A 66 11.54 -9.98 -6.06
N ALA A 67 11.33 -9.18 -7.09
CA ALA A 67 9.99 -8.72 -7.49
C ALA A 67 9.20 -9.87 -8.15
N ASP A 68 8.69 -10.78 -7.32
CA ASP A 68 7.99 -12.00 -7.71
C ASP A 68 6.65 -12.11 -6.94
N PRO A 69 5.50 -12.12 -7.65
CA PRO A 69 4.18 -12.23 -7.01
C PRO A 69 3.99 -13.52 -6.20
N GLN A 70 4.65 -14.62 -6.57
CA GLN A 70 4.55 -15.89 -5.85
C GLN A 70 5.31 -15.83 -4.53
N GLN A 71 6.49 -15.22 -4.51
CA GLN A 71 7.24 -15.00 -3.28
C GLN A 71 6.48 -14.05 -2.35
N GLN A 72 5.85 -13.00 -2.90
CA GLN A 72 5.01 -12.10 -2.11
C GLN A 72 3.81 -12.82 -1.51
N ALA A 73 3.11 -13.65 -2.28
CA ALA A 73 1.99 -14.45 -1.79
C ALA A 73 2.42 -15.41 -0.67
N ALA A 74 3.55 -16.09 -0.83
CA ALA A 74 4.10 -16.98 0.21
C ALA A 74 4.43 -16.23 1.50
N LEU A 75 5.00 -15.03 1.39
CA LEU A 75 5.31 -14.18 2.54
C LEU A 75 4.02 -13.76 3.28
N ILE A 76 2.95 -13.43 2.56
CA ILE A 76 1.64 -13.12 3.15
C ILE A 76 1.07 -14.34 3.87
N GLU A 77 1.18 -15.56 3.29
CA GLU A 77 0.76 -16.81 3.97
C GLU A 77 1.51 -17.02 5.29
N ASP A 78 2.82 -16.74 5.31
CA ASP A 78 3.60 -16.83 6.54
C ASP A 78 3.11 -15.83 7.61
N MET A 79 2.71 -14.62 7.22
CA MET A 79 2.15 -13.64 8.16
C MET A 79 0.77 -14.08 8.68
N ILE A 80 -0.06 -14.65 7.82
CA ILE A 80 -1.34 -15.25 8.21
C ILE A 80 -1.12 -16.36 9.23
N ALA A 81 -0.16 -17.25 8.96
CA ALA A 81 0.17 -18.36 9.89
C ALA A 81 0.73 -17.87 11.23
N GLN A 82 1.39 -16.73 11.28
CA GLN A 82 1.86 -16.09 12.50
C GLN A 82 0.74 -15.42 13.30
N GLY A 83 -0.45 -15.23 12.70
CA GLY A 83 -1.61 -14.65 13.37
C GLY A 83 -1.48 -13.14 13.58
N VAL A 84 -0.93 -12.41 12.62
CA VAL A 84 -0.82 -10.94 12.68
C VAL A 84 -2.21 -10.29 12.74
N ASP A 85 -2.30 -9.10 13.34
CA ASP A 85 -3.58 -8.37 13.46
C ASP A 85 -3.95 -7.62 12.18
N ALA A 86 -2.94 -7.13 11.44
CA ALA A 86 -3.15 -6.38 10.22
C ALA A 86 -2.04 -6.61 9.19
N LEU A 87 -2.44 -6.58 7.92
CA LEU A 87 -1.58 -6.57 6.75
C LEU A 87 -1.80 -5.28 5.97
N LEU A 88 -0.71 -4.55 5.71
CA LEU A 88 -0.65 -3.45 4.76
C LEU A 88 0.14 -3.95 3.56
N VAL A 89 -0.48 -4.02 2.40
CA VAL A 89 0.15 -4.70 1.26
C VAL A 89 0.30 -3.74 0.07
N VAL A 90 1.50 -3.70 -0.50
CA VAL A 90 1.77 -3.05 -1.79
C VAL A 90 1.91 -4.17 -2.82
N PRO A 91 0.86 -4.51 -3.59
CA PRO A 91 0.87 -5.66 -4.45
C PRO A 91 1.84 -5.55 -5.63
N MET A 92 2.62 -6.58 -5.88
CA MET A 92 3.34 -6.73 -7.15
C MET A 92 2.34 -6.96 -8.30
N SER A 93 1.35 -7.80 -8.06
CA SER A 93 0.21 -8.05 -8.93
C SER A 93 -1.04 -8.23 -8.07
N PRO A 94 -2.00 -7.29 -8.10
CA PRO A 94 -3.25 -7.41 -7.35
C PRO A 94 -4.00 -8.71 -7.62
N GLU A 95 -4.06 -9.14 -8.88
CA GLU A 95 -4.71 -10.39 -9.27
C GLU A 95 -4.06 -11.63 -8.63
N ALA A 96 -2.72 -11.68 -8.62
CA ALA A 96 -2.00 -12.84 -8.12
C ALA A 96 -2.15 -13.04 -6.60
N ILE A 97 -2.28 -11.96 -5.83
CA ILE A 97 -2.40 -12.04 -4.36
C ILE A 97 -3.84 -11.97 -3.86
N GLU A 98 -4.83 -11.69 -4.72
CA GLU A 98 -6.23 -11.62 -4.33
C GLU A 98 -6.70 -12.82 -3.48
N PRO A 99 -6.41 -14.08 -3.85
CA PRO A 99 -6.85 -15.23 -3.07
C PRO A 99 -6.24 -15.31 -1.65
N VAL A 100 -4.97 -14.91 -1.49
CA VAL A 100 -4.32 -14.95 -0.18
C VAL A 100 -4.84 -13.84 0.73
N LEU A 101 -5.14 -12.66 0.20
CA LEU A 101 -5.76 -11.58 0.96
C LEU A 101 -7.17 -11.97 1.44
N GLY A 102 -7.95 -12.67 0.58
CA GLY A 102 -9.24 -13.23 0.97
C GLY A 102 -9.12 -14.15 2.19
N ARG A 103 -8.14 -15.06 2.20
CA ARG A 103 -7.88 -15.94 3.36
C ARG A 103 -7.47 -15.18 4.62
N ALA A 104 -6.68 -14.11 4.48
CA ALA A 104 -6.34 -13.25 5.61
C ALA A 104 -7.59 -12.63 6.24
N MET A 105 -8.48 -12.05 5.42
CA MET A 105 -9.72 -11.44 5.88
C MET A 105 -10.69 -12.46 6.50
N GLU A 106 -10.78 -13.67 5.94
CA GLU A 106 -11.57 -14.77 6.52
C GLU A 106 -11.10 -15.18 7.93
N GLN A 107 -9.81 -14.99 8.23
CA GLN A 107 -9.25 -15.22 9.56
C GLN A 107 -9.35 -13.99 10.48
N GLY A 108 -9.99 -12.92 10.03
CA GLY A 108 -10.19 -11.71 10.81
C GLY A 108 -9.01 -10.74 10.81
N ILE A 109 -8.00 -10.96 9.95
CA ILE A 109 -6.89 -10.05 9.76
C ILE A 109 -7.38 -8.83 8.98
N THR A 110 -7.08 -7.64 9.48
CA THR A 110 -7.39 -6.40 8.74
C THR A 110 -6.43 -6.24 7.57
N VAL A 111 -6.96 -6.16 6.35
CA VAL A 111 -6.14 -5.95 5.14
C VAL A 111 -6.35 -4.54 4.63
N ILE A 112 -5.26 -3.81 4.41
CA ILE A 112 -5.22 -2.51 3.73
C ILE A 112 -4.23 -2.65 2.58
N THR A 113 -4.56 -2.08 1.41
CA THR A 113 -3.67 -2.07 0.25
C THR A 113 -3.18 -0.67 -0.07
N HIS A 114 -2.12 -0.59 -0.83
CA HIS A 114 -1.55 0.64 -1.40
C HIS A 114 -1.13 0.36 -2.84
N GLU A 115 -1.43 1.29 -3.73
CA GLU A 115 -1.19 1.13 -5.16
C GLU A 115 -1.97 -0.05 -5.80
N ALA A 116 -3.20 -0.29 -5.36
CA ALA A 116 -4.01 -1.43 -5.79
C ALA A 116 -5.52 -1.12 -5.83
N ALA A 117 -5.91 -0.03 -6.46
CA ALA A 117 -7.28 0.50 -6.46
C ALA A 117 -8.37 -0.50 -6.91
N GLN A 118 -8.00 -1.61 -7.57
CA GLN A 118 -8.95 -2.66 -7.98
C GLN A 118 -8.95 -3.89 -7.08
N GLN A 119 -8.15 -3.91 -6.01
CA GLN A 119 -8.12 -5.01 -5.05
C GLN A 119 -9.49 -5.16 -4.40
N GLN A 120 -10.00 -6.39 -4.36
CA GLN A 120 -11.33 -6.68 -3.78
C GLN A 120 -11.22 -7.06 -2.30
N ASN A 121 -10.24 -7.91 -1.96
CA ASN A 121 -10.01 -8.35 -0.59
C ASN A 121 -9.12 -7.34 0.17
N THR A 122 -9.68 -6.16 0.39
CA THR A 122 -9.10 -5.09 1.20
C THR A 122 -10.24 -4.28 1.84
N VAL A 123 -10.05 -3.76 3.05
CA VAL A 123 -11.00 -2.84 3.67
C VAL A 123 -10.81 -1.42 3.18
N TYR A 124 -9.61 -1.09 2.72
CA TYR A 124 -9.27 0.22 2.16
C TYR A 124 -8.02 0.11 1.27
N ASP A 125 -8.03 0.83 0.14
CA ASP A 125 -6.84 1.05 -0.67
C ASP A 125 -6.37 2.49 -0.55
N ILE A 126 -5.08 2.69 -0.34
CA ILE A 126 -4.47 4.01 -0.19
C ILE A 126 -3.78 4.37 -1.49
N GLU A 127 -4.30 5.37 -2.18
CA GLU A 127 -3.64 5.99 -3.32
C GLU A 127 -3.11 7.38 -2.93
N ALA A 128 -1.81 7.61 -3.15
CA ALA A 128 -1.17 8.87 -2.75
C ALA A 128 -1.60 10.04 -3.65
N PHE A 129 -2.04 9.74 -4.89
CA PHE A 129 -2.46 10.71 -5.90
C PHE A 129 -3.28 10.01 -6.99
N ARG A 130 -3.82 10.78 -7.92
CA ARG A 130 -4.55 10.23 -9.10
C ARG A 130 -3.54 9.77 -10.14
N ASN A 131 -3.52 8.47 -10.40
CA ASN A 131 -2.48 7.80 -11.18
C ASN A 131 -2.39 8.32 -12.63
N GLU A 132 -3.52 8.46 -13.31
CA GLU A 132 -3.56 8.96 -14.69
C GLU A 132 -3.09 10.42 -14.78
N GLU A 133 -3.46 11.26 -13.80
CA GLU A 133 -3.00 12.66 -13.75
C GLU A 133 -1.50 12.74 -13.46
N PHE A 134 -0.98 11.85 -12.62
CA PHE A 134 0.45 11.76 -12.38
C PHE A 134 1.19 11.41 -13.68
N GLY A 135 0.71 10.41 -14.42
CA GLY A 135 1.24 10.05 -15.74
C GLY A 135 1.21 11.21 -16.73
N ALA A 136 0.07 11.91 -16.81
CA ALA A 136 -0.05 13.10 -17.68
C ALA A 136 0.97 14.18 -17.32
N ASN A 137 1.19 14.46 -16.04
CA ASN A 137 2.19 15.41 -15.56
C ASN A 137 3.63 14.98 -15.92
N LEU A 138 3.93 13.69 -15.88
CA LEU A 138 5.24 13.17 -16.30
C LEU A 138 5.45 13.42 -17.81
N MET A 139 4.41 13.19 -18.62
CA MET A 139 4.46 13.46 -20.06
C MET A 139 4.68 14.96 -20.35
N ASP A 140 3.97 15.85 -19.67
CA ASP A 140 4.14 17.30 -19.85
C ASP A 140 5.59 17.73 -19.56
N ARG A 141 6.22 17.15 -18.53
CA ARG A 141 7.63 17.42 -18.20
C ARG A 141 8.58 16.85 -19.24
N MET A 142 8.32 15.63 -19.72
CA MET A 142 9.14 15.02 -20.77
C MET A 142 9.03 15.80 -22.08
N ALA A 143 7.82 16.17 -22.48
CA ALA A 143 7.59 16.98 -23.68
C ALA A 143 8.33 18.33 -23.62
N ALA A 144 8.28 19.01 -22.48
CA ALA A 144 9.04 20.25 -22.27
C ALA A 144 10.57 20.04 -22.43
N CYS A 145 11.10 18.91 -21.95
CA CYS A 145 12.52 18.58 -22.12
C CYS A 145 12.89 18.22 -23.55
N MET A 146 11.98 17.59 -24.31
CA MET A 146 12.19 17.14 -25.68
C MET A 146 11.90 18.22 -26.72
N GLY A 147 11.29 19.36 -26.33
CA GLY A 147 10.82 20.37 -27.27
C GLY A 147 9.56 19.95 -28.03
N GLU A 148 8.74 19.09 -27.42
CA GLU A 148 7.45 18.58 -27.91
C GLU A 148 7.55 17.76 -29.22
N GLU A 149 8.72 17.21 -29.53
CA GLU A 149 8.96 16.37 -30.71
C GLU A 149 9.95 15.23 -30.41
N GLY A 150 9.93 14.17 -31.22
CA GLY A 150 10.86 13.05 -31.16
C GLY A 150 10.24 11.76 -30.63
N GLU A 151 11.10 10.78 -30.42
CA GLU A 151 10.71 9.42 -29.99
C GLU A 151 10.95 9.23 -28.49
N TYR A 152 10.06 8.48 -27.82
CA TYR A 152 10.22 8.13 -26.42
C TYR A 152 9.85 6.67 -26.15
N ALA A 153 10.41 6.08 -25.12
CA ALA A 153 10.08 4.75 -24.61
C ALA A 153 9.53 4.84 -23.18
N VAL A 154 8.80 3.81 -22.76
CA VAL A 154 8.19 3.73 -21.43
C VAL A 154 8.62 2.48 -20.71
N PHE A 155 8.71 2.57 -19.38
CA PHE A 155 9.16 1.49 -18.52
C PHE A 155 8.17 1.31 -17.36
N VAL A 156 7.95 0.05 -16.96
CA VAL A 156 7.15 -0.34 -15.80
C VAL A 156 7.93 -1.35 -14.97
N GLY A 157 7.67 -1.41 -13.69
CA GLY A 157 8.28 -2.45 -12.84
C GLY A 157 7.76 -3.82 -13.22
N SER A 158 6.44 -3.95 -13.44
CA SER A 158 5.82 -5.17 -13.95
C SER A 158 4.62 -4.84 -14.82
N LEU A 159 4.39 -5.66 -15.85
CA LEU A 159 3.18 -5.61 -16.66
C LEU A 159 1.92 -5.96 -15.84
N GLY A 160 2.07 -6.64 -14.69
CA GLY A 160 1.01 -6.89 -13.71
C GLY A 160 0.82 -5.76 -12.69
N SER A 161 1.72 -4.79 -12.60
CA SER A 161 1.62 -3.66 -11.67
C SER A 161 0.58 -2.66 -12.15
N GLN A 162 -0.59 -2.63 -11.49
CA GLN A 162 -1.70 -1.77 -11.88
C GLN A 162 -1.31 -0.29 -11.92
N THR A 163 -0.71 0.21 -10.86
CA THR A 163 -0.35 1.63 -10.70
C THR A 163 0.65 2.10 -11.75
N HIS A 164 1.73 1.34 -12.00
CA HIS A 164 2.70 1.68 -13.03
C HIS A 164 2.07 1.73 -14.42
N ASN A 165 1.15 0.80 -14.71
CA ASN A 165 0.44 0.80 -15.98
C ASN A 165 -0.49 2.01 -16.12
N GLN A 166 -1.20 2.42 -15.06
CA GLN A 166 -2.04 3.62 -15.05
C GLN A 166 -1.21 4.90 -15.29
N TRP A 167 -0.01 5.00 -14.70
CA TRP A 167 0.89 6.14 -14.96
C TRP A 167 1.30 6.21 -16.43
N VAL A 168 1.73 5.09 -17.00
CA VAL A 168 2.14 5.01 -18.40
C VAL A 168 0.97 5.28 -19.34
N ASP A 169 -0.20 4.70 -19.07
CA ASP A 169 -1.39 4.90 -19.89
C ASP A 169 -1.87 6.36 -19.85
N GLY A 170 -1.82 7.00 -18.67
CA GLY A 170 -2.08 8.43 -18.52
C GLY A 170 -1.09 9.32 -19.29
N ALA A 171 0.19 8.95 -19.25
CA ALA A 171 1.24 9.63 -20.02
C ALA A 171 1.02 9.51 -21.54
N ILE A 172 0.72 8.31 -22.04
CA ILE A 172 0.44 8.07 -23.46
C ILE A 172 -0.82 8.82 -23.90
N ALA A 173 -1.89 8.77 -23.12
CA ALA A 173 -3.12 9.51 -23.42
C ALA A 173 -2.85 11.02 -23.53
N ARG A 174 -2.06 11.57 -22.60
CA ARG A 174 -1.64 12.98 -22.62
C ARG A 174 -0.79 13.32 -23.85
N GLN A 175 0.13 12.45 -24.23
CA GLN A 175 0.94 12.63 -25.44
C GLN A 175 0.05 12.69 -26.69
N GLN A 176 -0.89 11.76 -26.83
CA GLN A 176 -1.80 11.72 -27.99
C GLN A 176 -2.69 12.95 -28.09
N GLU A 177 -3.10 13.50 -26.94
CA GLU A 177 -3.94 14.70 -26.87
C GLU A 177 -3.15 15.98 -27.21
N ALA A 178 -1.97 16.15 -26.62
CA ALA A 178 -1.28 17.44 -26.57
C ALA A 178 0.01 17.51 -27.40
N TYR A 179 0.67 16.39 -27.68
CA TYR A 179 2.01 16.35 -28.28
C TYR A 179 2.06 15.43 -29.50
N PRO A 180 1.40 15.80 -30.61
CA PRO A 180 1.26 14.92 -31.78
C PRO A 180 2.57 14.66 -32.53
N ASN A 181 3.63 15.46 -32.29
CA ASN A 181 4.94 15.27 -32.90
C ASN A 181 5.87 14.37 -32.06
N MET A 182 5.40 13.90 -30.92
CA MET A 182 6.09 12.87 -30.12
C MET A 182 5.55 11.49 -30.48
N THR A 183 6.42 10.48 -30.49
CA THR A 183 6.06 9.12 -30.88
C THR A 183 6.56 8.12 -29.86
N LEU A 184 5.64 7.30 -29.31
CA LEU A 184 6.03 6.13 -28.51
C LEU A 184 6.68 5.08 -29.41
N VAL A 185 7.87 4.60 -29.03
CA VAL A 185 8.56 3.50 -29.70
C VAL A 185 8.50 2.23 -28.83
N GLY A 186 8.13 1.13 -29.46
CA GLY A 186 7.98 -0.15 -28.78
C GLY A 186 6.76 -0.24 -27.85
N ASP A 187 6.77 -1.30 -27.04
CA ASP A 187 5.78 -1.58 -26.03
C ASP A 187 6.26 -1.13 -24.64
N LYS A 188 5.47 -1.38 -23.59
CA LYS A 188 5.88 -1.18 -22.21
C LYS A 188 7.05 -2.12 -21.86
N ASN A 189 8.16 -1.55 -21.42
CA ASN A 189 9.35 -2.30 -21.01
C ASN A 189 9.25 -2.69 -19.54
N GLU A 190 9.21 -4.00 -19.24
CA GLU A 190 9.19 -4.51 -17.88
C GLU A 190 10.60 -4.57 -17.30
N THR A 191 10.80 -4.08 -16.09
CA THR A 191 12.12 -3.94 -15.46
C THR A 191 12.24 -4.65 -14.11
N PHE A 192 11.17 -5.23 -13.59
CA PHE A 192 11.11 -5.91 -12.28
C PHE A 192 11.59 -5.04 -11.11
N ASP A 193 11.43 -3.71 -11.23
CA ASP A 193 11.95 -2.69 -10.31
C ASP A 193 13.48 -2.76 -10.11
N ASP A 194 14.20 -3.38 -11.08
CA ASP A 194 15.65 -3.50 -11.10
C ASP A 194 16.30 -2.42 -11.98
N GLN A 195 17.26 -1.70 -11.41
CA GLN A 195 17.94 -0.58 -12.10
C GLN A 195 18.86 -1.06 -13.23
N GLN A 196 19.47 -2.25 -13.09
CA GLN A 196 20.37 -2.77 -14.12
C GLN A 196 19.57 -3.29 -15.32
N GLU A 197 18.42 -3.94 -15.05
CA GLU A 197 17.50 -4.37 -16.09
C GLU A 197 16.92 -3.14 -16.85
N ALA A 198 16.51 -2.09 -16.11
CA ALA A 198 16.05 -0.85 -16.73
C ALA A 198 17.12 -0.23 -17.62
N TYR A 199 18.37 -0.19 -17.16
CA TYR A 199 19.49 0.32 -17.95
C TYR A 199 19.77 -0.53 -19.19
N ALA A 200 19.74 -1.87 -19.06
CA ALA A 200 19.97 -2.77 -20.19
C ALA A 200 18.90 -2.63 -21.28
N ARG A 201 17.64 -2.42 -20.88
CA ARG A 201 16.53 -2.21 -21.84
C ARG A 201 16.49 -0.83 -22.47
N ALA A 202 17.15 0.15 -21.86
CA ALA A 202 17.25 1.51 -22.41
C ALA A 202 18.35 1.67 -23.47
N GLN A 203 19.18 0.66 -23.71
CA GLN A 203 20.23 0.61 -24.75
C GLN A 203 19.74 0.02 -26.06
#